data_c4ed2403572376f3a09617c4b3e13290
#
_entry.id   c4ed2403572376f3a09617c4b3e13290
#
_cell.length_a   1.000
_cell.length_b   1.000
_cell.length_c   1.000
_cell.angle_alpha   90.00
_cell.angle_beta   90.00
_cell.angle_gamma   90.00
#
_symmetry.space_group_name_H-M   'P 1'
#
loop_
_entity.id
_entity.type
_entity.pdbx_description
1 polymer ?
#
loop_
_entity_poly.entity_id
_entity_poly.type
_entity_poly.pdbx_seq_one_letter_code
_entity_poly.pdbx_strand_id
1 'polypeptide(L)'
;MEIRLEDVGYTIDGQEIIRNLSFSLKSGQKAVIAWPSGTGKTTLLKLIFGFTIPTTGKIFIDNQLLNHSNVKHFRKQMSYANQVADLPKGTVQNSMDEIFSFPANEHIRDYKSTINNLLSEVRLSSEIFGKNTEELSGGERQRLTFILCQVLNRPIWLLDEITSGLDTDNKSNIVRMVAEASQTVLISSHDTIWRENNAFTFINL
;
A
#
# COMPACT_ATOMS: atom_id res chain seq x y z
N MET A 1 1.24 0.51 -14.52
CA MET A 1 2.67 0.15 -14.35
C MET A 1 2.76 -1.31 -13.94
N GLU A 2 3.76 -2.04 -14.44
CA GLU A 2 4.00 -3.46 -14.15
C GLU A 2 5.06 -3.63 -13.04
N ILE A 3 4.91 -4.69 -12.22
CA ILE A 3 5.93 -5.12 -11.25
C ILE A 3 6.38 -6.53 -11.65
N ARG A 4 7.70 -6.77 -11.78
CA ARG A 4 8.24 -8.09 -12.10
C ARG A 4 9.44 -8.41 -11.23
N LEU A 5 9.42 -9.59 -10.64
CA LEU A 5 10.48 -10.14 -9.81
C LEU A 5 11.09 -11.35 -10.53
N GLU A 6 12.42 -11.45 -10.51
CA GLU A 6 13.20 -12.56 -11.07
C GLU A 6 14.15 -13.08 -10.01
N ASP A 7 13.90 -14.30 -9.52
CA ASP A 7 14.72 -15.05 -8.57
C ASP A 7 15.11 -14.25 -7.33
N VAL A 8 14.17 -13.40 -6.85
CA VAL A 8 14.42 -12.51 -5.72
C VAL A 8 14.59 -13.28 -4.43
N GLY A 9 15.72 -13.08 -3.79
CA GLY A 9 16.02 -13.56 -2.45
C GLY A 9 16.44 -12.43 -1.54
N TYR A 10 16.14 -12.56 -0.26
CA TYR A 10 16.53 -11.61 0.77
C TYR A 10 16.93 -12.31 2.06
N THR A 11 18.15 -12.03 2.49
CA THR A 11 18.75 -12.55 3.72
C THR A 11 19.16 -11.39 4.62
N ILE A 12 18.83 -11.49 5.91
CA ILE A 12 19.26 -10.54 6.94
C ILE A 12 19.84 -11.33 8.12
N ASP A 13 20.99 -10.93 8.62
CA ASP A 13 21.69 -11.56 9.75
C ASP A 13 21.84 -13.09 9.60
N GLY A 14 22.07 -13.56 8.37
CA GLY A 14 22.22 -14.98 8.06
C GLY A 14 20.89 -15.75 7.96
N GLN A 15 19.75 -15.12 8.25
CA GLN A 15 18.43 -15.72 8.09
C GLN A 15 17.84 -15.38 6.72
N GLU A 16 17.49 -16.41 5.95
CA GLU A 16 16.80 -16.27 4.67
C GLU A 16 15.31 -15.95 4.91
N ILE A 17 14.88 -14.75 4.51
CA ILE A 17 13.50 -14.25 4.67
C ILE A 17 12.68 -14.51 3.42
N ILE A 18 13.27 -14.30 2.24
CA ILE A 18 12.65 -14.55 0.94
C ILE A 18 13.60 -15.40 0.12
N ARG A 19 13.06 -16.43 -0.51
CA ARG A 19 13.84 -17.39 -1.27
C ARG A 19 13.34 -17.49 -2.70
N ASN A 20 14.21 -17.13 -3.66
CA ASN A 20 14.06 -17.41 -5.10
C ASN A 20 12.66 -17.09 -5.66
N LEU A 21 12.08 -15.94 -5.27
CA LEU A 21 10.73 -15.56 -5.62
C LEU A 21 10.68 -14.90 -7.00
N SER A 22 9.87 -15.47 -7.88
CA SER A 22 9.62 -14.92 -9.23
C SER A 22 8.13 -14.81 -9.48
N PHE A 23 7.67 -13.62 -9.86
CA PHE A 23 6.31 -13.36 -10.36
C PHE A 23 6.25 -12.09 -11.18
N SER A 24 5.17 -11.91 -11.92
CA SER A 24 4.85 -10.64 -12.58
C SER A 24 3.42 -10.22 -12.28
N LEU A 25 3.22 -8.92 -12.08
CA LEU A 25 1.93 -8.28 -11.88
C LEU A 25 1.78 -7.19 -12.93
N LYS A 26 0.96 -7.45 -13.95
CA LYS A 26 0.75 -6.53 -15.08
C LYS A 26 0.02 -5.26 -14.63
N SER A 27 0.12 -4.21 -15.43
CA SER A 27 -0.60 -2.96 -15.17
C SER A 27 -2.11 -3.19 -14.94
N GLY A 28 -2.64 -2.66 -13.85
CA GLY A 28 -4.04 -2.80 -13.43
C GLY A 28 -4.39 -4.13 -12.74
N GLN A 29 -3.48 -5.10 -12.70
CA GLN A 29 -3.71 -6.33 -11.96
C GLN A 29 -3.60 -6.13 -10.45
N LYS A 30 -4.28 -6.98 -9.70
CA LYS A 30 -4.32 -6.99 -8.24
C LYS A 30 -3.93 -8.36 -7.72
N ALA A 31 -2.97 -8.40 -6.81
CA ALA A 31 -2.52 -9.65 -6.21
C ALA A 31 -2.44 -9.56 -4.69
N VAL A 32 -2.69 -10.68 -4.04
CA VAL A 32 -2.61 -10.86 -2.59
C VAL A 32 -1.51 -11.85 -2.24
N ILE A 33 -0.62 -11.43 -1.37
CA ILE A 33 0.38 -12.28 -0.72
C ILE A 33 -0.27 -12.81 0.56
N ALA A 34 -0.80 -14.02 0.51
CA ALA A 34 -1.52 -14.65 1.62
C ALA A 34 -0.64 -15.62 2.43
N TRP A 35 0.64 -15.30 2.57
CA TRP A 35 1.60 -16.14 3.29
C TRP A 35 1.38 -16.07 4.81
N PRO A 36 1.85 -17.07 5.59
CA PRO A 36 1.80 -17.04 7.05
C PRO A 36 2.46 -15.79 7.66
N SER A 37 2.12 -15.46 8.90
CA SER A 37 2.78 -14.36 9.62
C SER A 37 4.27 -14.66 9.80
N GLY A 38 5.10 -13.61 9.69
CA GLY A 38 6.57 -13.73 9.86
C GLY A 38 7.32 -14.26 8.64
N THR A 39 6.67 -14.56 7.51
CA THR A 39 7.31 -15.14 6.31
C THR A 39 7.83 -14.09 5.31
N GLY A 40 7.93 -12.82 5.69
CA GLY A 40 8.54 -11.79 4.85
C GLY A 40 7.61 -10.98 3.96
N LYS A 41 6.26 -11.02 4.14
CA LYS A 41 5.30 -10.23 3.35
C LYS A 41 5.64 -8.73 3.33
N THR A 42 5.76 -8.12 4.50
CA THR A 42 6.17 -6.71 4.66
C THR A 42 7.55 -6.44 4.07
N THR A 43 8.47 -7.39 4.20
CA THR A 43 9.82 -7.29 3.62
C THR A 43 9.75 -7.25 2.09
N LEU A 44 8.89 -8.08 1.48
CA LEU A 44 8.69 -8.07 0.03
C LEU A 44 8.15 -6.72 -0.46
N LEU A 45 7.15 -6.16 0.23
CA LEU A 45 6.64 -4.82 -0.11
C LEU A 45 7.73 -3.75 0.02
N LYS A 46 8.56 -3.82 1.07
CA LYS A 46 9.72 -2.91 1.27
C LYS A 46 10.78 -3.05 0.19
N LEU A 47 11.05 -4.25 -0.30
CA LEU A 47 11.96 -4.50 -1.44
C LEU A 47 11.42 -3.84 -2.72
N ILE A 48 10.14 -4.04 -3.03
CA ILE A 48 9.49 -3.45 -4.22
C ILE A 48 9.44 -1.93 -4.12
N PHE A 49 9.18 -1.37 -2.93
CA PHE A 49 9.23 0.07 -2.70
C PHE A 49 10.66 0.63 -2.72
N GLY A 50 11.67 -0.25 -2.66
CA GLY A 50 13.08 0.12 -2.69
C GLY A 50 13.60 0.67 -1.35
N PHE A 51 12.98 0.36 -0.21
CA PHE A 51 13.53 0.67 1.11
C PHE A 51 14.78 -0.17 1.40
N THR A 52 14.85 -1.36 0.83
CA THR A 52 16.00 -2.26 0.92
C THR A 52 16.23 -2.92 -0.44
N ILE A 53 17.39 -3.53 -0.63
CA ILE A 53 17.81 -4.14 -1.89
C ILE A 53 17.77 -5.66 -1.71
N PRO A 54 17.29 -6.44 -2.70
CA PRO A 54 17.35 -7.89 -2.63
C PRO A 54 18.81 -8.38 -2.55
N THR A 55 19.03 -9.46 -1.81
CA THR A 55 20.37 -10.11 -1.71
C THR A 55 20.73 -10.82 -3.01
N THR A 56 19.71 -11.41 -3.67
CA THR A 56 19.83 -12.08 -4.98
C THR A 56 18.64 -11.72 -5.84
N GLY A 57 18.74 -11.96 -7.15
CA GLY A 57 17.69 -11.70 -8.12
C GLY A 57 17.52 -10.22 -8.46
N LYS A 58 16.42 -9.90 -9.12
CA LYS A 58 16.17 -8.56 -9.67
C LYS A 58 14.69 -8.18 -9.55
N ILE A 59 14.43 -6.89 -9.32
CA ILE A 59 13.09 -6.30 -9.31
C ILE A 59 13.03 -5.30 -10.45
N PHE A 60 11.97 -5.38 -11.26
CA PHE A 60 11.71 -4.47 -12.37
C PHE A 60 10.38 -3.76 -12.16
N ILE A 61 10.36 -2.47 -12.48
CA ILE A 61 9.15 -1.64 -12.57
C ILE A 61 9.08 -1.12 -14.01
N ASP A 62 8.00 -1.43 -14.73
CA ASP A 62 7.84 -1.14 -16.17
C ASP A 62 9.09 -1.53 -16.98
N ASN A 63 9.54 -2.77 -16.80
CA ASN A 63 10.74 -3.33 -17.46
C ASN A 63 12.08 -2.62 -17.14
N GLN A 64 12.10 -1.66 -16.24
CA GLN A 64 13.33 -1.02 -15.78
C GLN A 64 13.79 -1.65 -14.47
N LEU A 65 15.06 -2.08 -14.40
CA LEU A 65 15.65 -2.62 -13.18
C LEU A 65 15.62 -1.55 -12.08
N LEU A 66 14.96 -1.88 -10.95
CA LEU A 66 14.94 -1.01 -9.78
C LEU A 66 16.33 -0.97 -9.15
N ASN A 67 16.89 0.23 -9.01
CA ASN A 67 18.22 0.46 -8.45
C ASN A 67 18.33 1.85 -7.81
N HIS A 68 19.50 2.17 -7.25
CA HIS A 68 19.74 3.44 -6.57
C HIS A 68 19.53 4.69 -7.43
N SER A 69 19.76 4.60 -8.75
CA SER A 69 19.64 5.77 -9.65
C SER A 69 18.19 6.14 -9.95
N ASN A 70 17.27 5.17 -9.95
CA ASN A 70 15.88 5.36 -10.34
C ASN A 70 14.86 5.14 -9.23
N VAL A 71 15.27 4.64 -8.06
CA VAL A 71 14.34 4.35 -6.94
C VAL A 71 13.53 5.57 -6.50
N LYS A 72 14.13 6.77 -6.49
CA LYS A 72 13.42 8.01 -6.14
C LYS A 72 12.32 8.35 -7.15
N HIS A 73 12.56 8.07 -8.43
CA HIS A 73 11.56 8.25 -9.48
C HIS A 73 10.39 7.28 -9.27
N PHE A 74 10.67 5.99 -9.08
CA PHE A 74 9.63 4.99 -8.90
C PHE A 74 8.84 5.15 -7.60
N ARG A 75 9.46 5.55 -6.49
CA ARG A 75 8.72 5.86 -5.24
C ARG A 75 7.64 6.91 -5.43
N LYS A 76 7.85 7.91 -6.31
CA LYS A 76 6.82 8.90 -6.64
C LYS A 76 5.64 8.32 -7.41
N GLN A 77 5.78 7.12 -7.97
CA GLN A 77 4.74 6.38 -8.69
C GLN A 77 4.05 5.30 -7.83
N MET A 78 4.41 5.23 -6.54
CA MET A 78 3.89 4.23 -5.62
C MET A 78 3.26 4.87 -4.40
N SER A 79 2.13 4.34 -3.93
CA SER A 79 1.62 4.55 -2.59
C SER A 79 1.94 3.32 -1.75
N TYR A 80 2.47 3.53 -0.55
CA TYR A 80 2.74 2.45 0.40
C TYR A 80 1.96 2.70 1.69
N ALA A 81 0.92 1.88 1.91
CA ALA A 81 0.18 1.85 3.16
C ALA A 81 0.78 0.74 4.03
N ASN A 82 1.58 1.13 5.01
CA ASN A 82 2.19 0.21 5.97
C ASN A 82 1.19 -0.21 7.07
N GLN A 83 1.46 -1.34 7.71
CA GLN A 83 0.64 -1.90 8.79
C GLN A 83 0.44 -0.92 9.96
N VAL A 84 1.45 -0.14 10.29
CA VAL A 84 1.38 0.96 11.27
C VAL A 84 1.46 2.26 10.50
N ALA A 85 0.30 2.84 10.20
CA ALA A 85 0.24 4.07 9.42
C ALA A 85 0.86 5.24 10.20
N ASP A 86 2.03 5.69 9.77
CA ASP A 86 2.69 6.86 10.31
C ASP A 86 2.18 8.11 9.60
N LEU A 87 1.29 8.85 10.29
CA LEU A 87 0.84 10.16 9.85
C LEU A 87 1.68 11.24 10.53
N PRO A 88 1.96 12.38 9.88
CA PRO A 88 2.57 13.53 10.53
C PRO A 88 1.82 13.91 11.81
N LYS A 89 2.56 14.34 12.83
CA LYS A 89 1.99 14.72 14.12
C LYS A 89 1.14 15.99 14.03
N GLY A 90 0.10 16.05 14.84
CA GLY A 90 -0.84 17.18 14.93
C GLY A 90 -2.25 16.74 14.59
N THR A 91 -3.11 17.67 14.21
CA THR A 91 -4.47 17.31 13.77
C THR A 91 -4.42 16.59 12.43
N VAL A 92 -5.39 15.72 12.17
CA VAL A 92 -5.53 15.08 10.87
C VAL A 92 -5.54 16.10 9.73
N GLN A 93 -6.23 17.25 9.92
CA GLN A 93 -6.23 18.33 8.93
C GLN A 93 -4.82 18.83 8.65
N ASN A 94 -4.02 19.13 9.67
CA ASN A 94 -2.65 19.60 9.51
C ASN A 94 -1.76 18.56 8.82
N SER A 95 -1.94 17.31 9.21
CA SER A 95 -1.23 16.16 8.60
C SER A 95 -1.53 16.04 7.10
N MET A 96 -2.81 16.20 6.71
CA MET A 96 -3.19 16.21 5.29
C MET A 96 -2.58 17.41 4.56
N ASP A 97 -2.72 18.62 5.13
CA ASP A 97 -2.17 19.85 4.53
C ASP A 97 -0.64 19.71 4.31
N GLU A 98 0.09 19.10 5.26
CA GLU A 98 1.51 18.82 5.14
C GLU A 98 1.80 17.82 4.00
N ILE A 99 1.09 16.67 3.96
CA ILE A 99 1.29 15.65 2.92
C ILE A 99 1.05 16.22 1.53
N PHE A 100 -0.02 17.01 1.34
CA PHE A 100 -0.35 17.58 0.04
C PHE A 100 0.48 18.81 -0.32
N SER A 101 1.23 19.40 0.62
CA SER A 101 2.21 20.46 0.35
C SER A 101 3.52 19.94 -0.27
N PHE A 102 3.81 18.66 -0.22
CA PHE A 102 5.04 18.12 -0.81
C PHE A 102 5.06 18.32 -2.33
N PRO A 103 6.23 18.69 -2.91
CA PRO A 103 6.35 18.93 -4.35
C PRO A 103 5.85 17.77 -5.24
N ALA A 104 5.94 16.53 -4.75
CA ALA A 104 5.42 15.36 -5.46
C ALA A 104 3.89 15.32 -5.53
N ASN A 105 3.17 16.12 -4.74
CA ASN A 105 1.72 16.12 -4.58
C ASN A 105 1.07 17.46 -4.98
N GLU A 106 1.83 18.49 -5.33
CA GLU A 106 1.34 19.84 -5.68
C GLU A 106 0.28 19.87 -6.79
N HIS A 107 0.29 18.86 -7.66
CA HIS A 107 -0.71 18.72 -8.73
C HIS A 107 -2.09 18.31 -8.21
N ILE A 108 -2.22 17.82 -6.97
CA ILE A 108 -3.46 17.37 -6.34
C ILE A 108 -4.07 18.56 -5.57
N ARG A 109 -4.76 19.45 -6.29
CA ARG A 109 -5.24 20.72 -5.70
C ARG A 109 -6.52 20.55 -4.88
N ASP A 110 -7.42 19.65 -5.28
CA ASP A 110 -8.75 19.47 -4.65
C ASP A 110 -8.82 18.22 -3.76
N TYR A 111 -7.73 17.93 -3.03
CA TYR A 111 -7.66 16.76 -2.17
C TYR A 111 -8.69 16.77 -1.03
N LYS A 112 -9.06 17.97 -0.50
CA LYS A 112 -10.03 18.11 0.60
C LYS A 112 -11.43 17.61 0.19
N SER A 113 -11.90 18.03 -0.98
CA SER A 113 -13.19 17.57 -1.52
C SER A 113 -13.14 16.07 -1.80
N THR A 114 -12.05 15.59 -2.42
CA THR A 114 -11.88 14.17 -2.72
C THR A 114 -11.86 13.32 -1.44
N ILE A 115 -11.13 13.74 -0.40
CA ILE A 115 -11.12 13.04 0.90
C ILE A 115 -12.53 13.02 1.49
N ASN A 116 -13.23 14.16 1.53
CA ASN A 116 -14.58 14.24 2.10
C ASN A 116 -15.55 13.26 1.43
N ASN A 117 -15.48 13.11 0.11
CA ASN A 117 -16.32 12.16 -0.63
C ASN A 117 -15.99 10.71 -0.26
N LEU A 118 -14.74 10.40 0.05
CA LEU A 118 -14.29 9.04 0.38
C LEU A 118 -14.54 8.65 1.85
N LEU A 119 -14.70 9.63 2.76
CA LEU A 119 -14.91 9.34 4.18
C LEU A 119 -16.12 8.42 4.41
N SER A 120 -17.24 8.69 3.75
CA SER A 120 -18.46 7.89 3.89
C SER A 120 -18.28 6.45 3.40
N GLU A 121 -17.50 6.24 2.33
CA GLU A 121 -17.20 4.91 1.77
C GLU A 121 -16.47 4.01 2.78
N VAL A 122 -15.65 4.61 3.65
CA VAL A 122 -14.91 3.89 4.68
C VAL A 122 -15.48 4.14 6.09
N ARG A 123 -16.71 4.67 6.20
CA ARG A 123 -17.42 4.92 7.47
C ARG A 123 -16.61 5.76 8.46
N LEU A 124 -16.02 6.85 7.97
CA LEU A 124 -15.41 7.89 8.79
C LEU A 124 -16.26 9.14 8.76
N SER A 125 -16.38 9.83 9.92
CA SER A 125 -17.00 11.14 10.01
C SER A 125 -16.00 12.23 9.67
N SER A 126 -16.46 13.37 9.12
CA SER A 126 -15.65 14.56 8.90
C SER A 126 -15.05 15.16 10.20
N GLU A 127 -15.60 14.81 11.35
CA GLU A 127 -15.03 15.18 12.66
C GLU A 127 -13.61 14.64 12.87
N ILE A 128 -13.21 13.61 12.11
CA ILE A 128 -11.86 13.05 12.16
C ILE A 128 -10.78 14.10 11.87
N PHE A 129 -11.07 15.13 11.08
CA PHE A 129 -10.09 16.19 10.76
C PHE A 129 -9.63 17.00 11.97
N GLY A 130 -10.50 17.11 13.00
CA GLY A 130 -10.19 17.81 14.26
C GLY A 130 -9.40 16.95 15.26
N LYS A 131 -9.37 15.63 15.10
CA LYS A 131 -8.63 14.74 16.01
C LYS A 131 -7.13 14.85 15.81
N ASN A 132 -6.35 14.66 16.88
CA ASN A 132 -4.91 14.46 16.76
C ASN A 132 -4.62 13.08 16.15
N THR A 133 -3.60 13.01 15.30
CA THR A 133 -3.22 11.74 14.66
C THR A 133 -2.84 10.66 15.66
N GLU A 134 -2.35 11.03 16.84
CA GLU A 134 -2.00 10.12 17.94
C GLU A 134 -3.25 9.54 18.65
N GLU A 135 -4.40 10.21 18.58
CA GLU A 135 -5.67 9.81 19.20
C GLU A 135 -6.51 8.89 18.31
N LEU A 136 -6.11 8.71 17.04
CA LEU A 136 -6.83 7.84 16.11
C LEU A 136 -6.75 6.38 16.58
N SER A 137 -7.89 5.70 16.59
CA SER A 137 -7.92 4.25 16.72
C SER A 137 -7.16 3.58 15.55
N GLY A 138 -6.71 2.35 15.75
CA GLY A 138 -6.02 1.60 14.68
C GLY A 138 -6.85 1.52 13.40
N GLY A 139 -8.15 1.25 13.52
CA GLY A 139 -9.06 1.17 12.37
C GLY A 139 -9.31 2.53 11.69
N GLU A 140 -9.44 3.63 12.44
CA GLU A 140 -9.53 4.98 11.85
C GLU A 140 -8.27 5.33 11.07
N ARG A 141 -7.11 5.04 11.65
CA ARG A 141 -5.80 5.28 11.04
C ARG A 141 -5.62 4.49 9.74
N GLN A 142 -5.97 3.20 9.74
CA GLN A 142 -5.89 2.35 8.54
C GLN A 142 -6.80 2.85 7.42
N ARG A 143 -8.06 3.15 7.73
CA ARG A 143 -9.02 3.68 6.75
C ARG A 143 -8.58 5.03 6.19
N LEU A 144 -8.06 5.92 7.04
CA LEU A 144 -7.54 7.21 6.60
C LEU A 144 -6.31 7.05 5.68
N THR A 145 -5.40 6.11 6.01
CA THR A 145 -4.23 5.80 5.18
C THR A 145 -4.66 5.23 3.82
N PHE A 146 -5.71 4.40 3.80
CA PHE A 146 -6.25 3.90 2.54
C PHE A 146 -6.85 5.02 1.68
N ILE A 147 -7.62 5.96 2.28
CA ILE A 147 -8.10 7.18 1.58
C ILE A 147 -6.91 7.95 0.99
N LEU A 148 -5.82 8.13 1.75
CA LEU A 148 -4.62 8.79 1.24
C LEU A 148 -4.06 8.11 0.01
N CYS A 149 -3.97 6.78 -0.01
CA CYS A 149 -3.52 6.03 -1.19
C CYS A 149 -4.41 6.32 -2.40
N GLN A 150 -5.72 6.41 -2.21
CA GLN A 150 -6.67 6.72 -3.28
C GLN A 150 -6.50 8.16 -3.80
N VAL A 151 -6.42 9.14 -2.90
CA VAL A 151 -6.30 10.56 -3.28
C VAL A 151 -4.95 10.85 -3.94
N LEU A 152 -3.87 10.22 -3.45
CA LEU A 152 -2.56 10.29 -4.09
C LEU A 152 -2.56 9.69 -5.50
N ASN A 153 -3.45 8.75 -5.77
CA ASN A 153 -3.74 8.16 -7.08
C ASN A 153 -2.48 7.69 -7.83
N ARG A 154 -1.52 7.09 -7.12
CA ARG A 154 -0.30 6.59 -7.73
C ARG A 154 -0.57 5.32 -8.54
N PRO A 155 0.15 5.08 -9.65
CA PRO A 155 -0.04 3.90 -10.51
C PRO A 155 0.11 2.55 -9.81
N ILE A 156 0.91 2.48 -8.74
CA ILE A 156 1.14 1.27 -7.96
C ILE A 156 0.73 1.52 -6.51
N TRP A 157 -0.06 0.60 -5.93
CA TRP A 157 -0.37 0.56 -4.50
C TRP A 157 0.25 -0.68 -3.86
N LEU A 158 0.99 -0.46 -2.80
CA LEU A 158 1.54 -1.50 -1.93
C LEU A 158 0.82 -1.39 -0.59
N LEU A 159 -0.04 -2.37 -0.29
CA LEU A 159 -0.96 -2.33 0.84
C LEU A 159 -0.59 -3.42 1.85
N ASP A 160 -0.08 -3.02 3.03
CA ASP A 160 0.40 -3.94 4.05
C ASP A 160 -0.63 -4.08 5.18
N GLU A 161 -1.33 -5.23 5.24
CA GLU A 161 -2.31 -5.60 6.26
C GLU A 161 -3.42 -4.54 6.48
N ILE A 162 -3.86 -3.85 5.43
CA ILE A 162 -4.78 -2.70 5.54
C ILE A 162 -6.19 -3.04 6.03
N THR A 163 -6.56 -4.31 6.05
CA THR A 163 -7.85 -4.79 6.59
C THR A 163 -7.72 -5.35 8.01
N SER A 164 -6.51 -5.45 8.55
CA SER A 164 -6.27 -6.01 9.87
C SER A 164 -6.95 -5.18 10.96
N GLY A 165 -7.69 -5.82 11.85
CA GLY A 165 -8.37 -5.14 12.96
C GLY A 165 -9.63 -4.34 12.58
N LEU A 166 -10.07 -4.39 11.31
CA LEU A 166 -11.34 -3.80 10.89
C LEU A 166 -12.49 -4.79 11.08
N ASP A 167 -13.70 -4.26 11.27
CA ASP A 167 -14.93 -5.04 11.22
C ASP A 167 -15.23 -5.51 9.77
N THR A 168 -16.13 -6.48 9.63
CA THR A 168 -16.46 -7.11 8.35
C THR A 168 -16.93 -6.12 7.30
N ASP A 169 -17.73 -5.13 7.69
CA ASP A 169 -18.31 -4.17 6.75
C ASP A 169 -17.23 -3.23 6.19
N ASN A 170 -16.33 -2.73 7.06
CA ASN A 170 -15.21 -1.91 6.63
C ASN A 170 -14.22 -2.71 5.75
N LYS A 171 -13.97 -3.99 6.10
CA LYS A 171 -13.18 -4.89 5.24
C LYS A 171 -13.80 -5.02 3.85
N SER A 172 -15.11 -5.32 3.77
CA SER A 172 -15.83 -5.48 2.51
C SER A 172 -15.77 -4.22 1.65
N ASN A 173 -15.95 -3.04 2.25
CA ASN A 173 -15.85 -1.77 1.54
C ASN A 173 -14.46 -1.57 0.95
N ILE A 174 -13.39 -1.78 1.72
CA ILE A 174 -12.01 -1.65 1.23
C ILE A 174 -11.73 -2.64 0.10
N VAL A 175 -12.13 -3.91 0.26
CA VAL A 175 -11.96 -4.94 -0.79
C VAL A 175 -12.64 -4.53 -2.09
N ARG A 176 -13.90 -4.04 -2.02
CA ARG A 176 -14.63 -3.53 -3.18
C ARG A 176 -13.89 -2.36 -3.83
N MET A 177 -13.50 -1.35 -3.05
CA MET A 177 -12.81 -0.17 -3.56
C MET A 177 -11.46 -0.51 -4.22
N VAL A 178 -10.72 -1.47 -3.67
CA VAL A 178 -9.48 -1.96 -4.28
C VAL A 178 -9.76 -2.76 -5.55
N ALA A 179 -10.82 -3.58 -5.57
CA ALA A 179 -11.20 -4.36 -6.75
C ALA A 179 -11.56 -3.46 -7.94
N GLU A 180 -12.23 -2.33 -7.69
CA GLU A 180 -12.66 -1.35 -8.69
C GLU A 180 -11.53 -0.41 -9.14
N ALA A 181 -10.43 -0.34 -8.38
CA ALA A 181 -9.30 0.54 -8.69
C ALA A 181 -8.63 0.17 -10.03
N SER A 182 -8.16 1.17 -10.79
CA SER A 182 -7.42 0.95 -12.03
C SER A 182 -5.91 0.69 -11.82
N GLN A 183 -5.43 0.87 -10.60
CA GLN A 183 -4.03 0.76 -10.20
C GLN A 183 -3.57 -0.71 -10.18
N THR A 184 -2.27 -0.88 -10.33
CA THR A 184 -1.61 -2.16 -10.01
C THR A 184 -1.48 -2.24 -8.49
N VAL A 185 -2.07 -3.27 -7.88
CA VAL A 185 -2.14 -3.36 -6.42
C VAL A 185 -1.51 -4.67 -5.93
N LEU A 186 -0.56 -4.56 -5.02
CA LEU A 186 0.00 -5.69 -4.30
C LEU A 186 -0.35 -5.56 -2.81
N ILE A 187 -1.04 -6.56 -2.30
CA ILE A 187 -1.58 -6.58 -0.94
C ILE A 187 -0.87 -7.67 -0.15
N SER A 188 -0.38 -7.36 1.04
CA SER A 188 -0.09 -8.38 2.04
C SER A 188 -1.29 -8.52 2.97
N SER A 189 -1.83 -9.71 3.12
CA SER A 189 -2.93 -9.95 4.06
C SER A 189 -3.09 -11.42 4.38
N HIS A 190 -3.54 -11.70 5.61
CA HIS A 190 -3.99 -13.01 6.05
C HIS A 190 -5.52 -13.12 6.07
N ASP A 191 -6.25 -12.03 5.77
CA ASP A 191 -7.71 -12.03 5.72
C ASP A 191 -8.25 -12.85 4.54
N THR A 192 -9.21 -13.73 4.82
CA THR A 192 -9.85 -14.57 3.80
C THR A 192 -10.80 -13.80 2.91
N ILE A 193 -11.27 -12.62 3.32
CA ILE A 193 -12.20 -11.77 2.57
C ILE A 193 -11.71 -11.43 1.15
N TRP A 194 -10.39 -11.35 0.96
CA TRP A 194 -9.80 -11.13 -0.36
C TRP A 194 -10.07 -12.27 -1.36
N ARG A 195 -10.36 -13.51 -0.85
CA ARG A 195 -10.67 -14.68 -1.68
C ARG A 195 -12.11 -14.68 -2.20
N GLU A 196 -12.97 -13.85 -1.63
CA GLU A 196 -14.38 -13.76 -2.00
C GLU A 196 -14.60 -12.93 -3.28
N ASN A 197 -13.54 -12.27 -3.77
CA ASN A 197 -13.62 -11.42 -4.96
C ASN A 197 -12.62 -11.88 -6.04
N ASN A 198 -13.15 -12.18 -7.23
CA ASN A 198 -12.39 -12.71 -8.36
C ASN A 198 -11.43 -11.69 -9.02
N ALA A 199 -11.42 -10.43 -8.59
CA ALA A 199 -10.48 -9.42 -9.08
C ALA A 199 -9.04 -9.66 -8.62
N PHE A 200 -8.84 -10.52 -7.61
CA PHE A 200 -7.53 -10.76 -7.00
C PHE A 200 -6.94 -12.08 -7.42
N THR A 201 -5.65 -12.07 -7.76
CA THR A 201 -4.83 -13.27 -7.88
C THR A 201 -4.04 -13.49 -6.59
N PHE A 202 -3.61 -14.73 -6.32
CA PHE A 202 -2.88 -15.06 -5.10
C PHE A 202 -1.46 -15.50 -5.43
N ILE A 203 -0.48 -14.86 -4.79
CA ILE A 203 0.93 -15.22 -4.89
C ILE A 203 1.22 -16.19 -3.74
N ASN A 204 1.56 -17.43 -4.10
CA ASN A 204 1.96 -18.48 -3.17
C ASN A 204 3.50 -18.50 -3.03
N LEU A 205 3.98 -19.03 -1.89
CA LEU A 205 5.41 -19.31 -1.68
C LEU A 205 5.84 -20.52 -2.50
#